data_1625033d5827b4bc5950183ad55219c2
#
_entry.id   1625033d5827b4bc5950183ad55219c2
#
_cell.length_a   1.000
_cell.length_b   1.000
_cell.length_c   1.000
_cell.angle_alpha   90.00
_cell.angle_beta   90.00
_cell.angle_gamma   90.00
#
_symmetry.space_group_name_H-M   'P 1'
#
loop_
_entity.id
_entity.type
_entity.pdbx_description
1 polymer ?
#
loop_
_entity_poly.entity_id
_entity_poly.type
_entity_poly.pdbx_seq_one_letter_code
_entity_poly.pdbx_strand_id
1 'polypeptide(L)'
;MVVVAIVAILLSLGMPSFRYLTNGYRMSAEVNGLLGDLQYARAEAIREGQAVTACVSTNGTTCTGGGNWASGWIVFSDPNANQTVDAGEVVVRRQRAFTGTTPDTFNASGGLTAITYNREGFATTAAGFPNTTITLHDPTSNAAWTRCLWITPVGSLTTETPTNNLSGTCS
;
A
#
# COMPACT_ATOMS: atom_id res chain seq x y z
N MET A 1 9.24 17.35 45.83
CA MET A 1 8.74 18.40 44.93
C MET A 1 9.66 18.59 43.72
N VAL A 2 10.98 18.82 43.86
CA VAL A 2 11.92 19.05 42.73
C VAL A 2 11.93 17.87 41.75
N VAL A 3 11.97 16.63 42.22
CA VAL A 3 11.99 15.43 41.36
C VAL A 3 10.71 15.35 40.48
N VAL A 4 9.55 15.64 41.05
CA VAL A 4 8.27 15.63 40.31
C VAL A 4 8.25 16.71 39.22
N ALA A 5 8.82 17.88 39.50
CA ALA A 5 8.92 18.96 38.51
C ALA A 5 9.85 18.57 37.34
N ILE A 6 10.99 17.93 37.62
CA ILE A 6 11.91 17.46 36.58
C ILE A 6 11.23 16.38 35.70
N VAL A 7 10.56 15.41 36.32
CA VAL A 7 9.82 14.34 35.58
C VAL A 7 8.71 14.95 34.72
N ALA A 8 7.96 15.93 35.21
CA ALA A 8 6.92 16.59 34.42
C ALA A 8 7.48 17.31 33.20
N ILE A 9 8.63 17.98 33.33
CA ILE A 9 9.32 18.64 32.21
C ILE A 9 9.79 17.61 31.18
N LEU A 10 10.42 16.52 31.62
CA LEU A 10 10.90 15.46 30.72
C LEU A 10 9.75 14.78 29.95
N LEU A 11 8.63 14.52 30.62
CA LEU A 11 7.45 13.93 29.98
C LEU A 11 6.82 14.90 28.97
N SER A 12 6.77 16.20 29.27
CA SER A 12 6.18 17.19 28.35
C SER A 12 6.96 17.34 27.04
N LEU A 13 8.26 17.14 27.03
CA LEU A 13 9.11 17.19 25.85
C LEU A 13 9.25 15.82 25.15
N GLY A 14 9.20 14.74 25.93
CA GLY A 14 9.37 13.37 25.39
C GLY A 14 8.16 12.85 24.61
N MET A 15 6.94 13.12 25.08
CA MET A 15 5.71 12.63 24.43
C MET A 15 5.52 13.08 22.98
N PRO A 16 5.68 14.37 22.60
CA PRO A 16 5.49 14.78 21.22
C PRO A 16 6.53 14.18 20.28
N SER A 17 7.79 14.07 20.72
CA SER A 17 8.85 13.46 19.93
C SER A 17 8.60 11.97 19.65
N PHE A 18 8.11 11.23 20.66
CA PHE A 18 7.80 9.82 20.51
C PHE A 18 6.65 9.56 19.52
N ARG A 19 5.59 10.38 19.55
CA ARG A 19 4.48 10.28 18.60
C ARG A 19 4.92 10.55 17.17
N TYR A 20 5.82 11.50 16.95
CA TYR A 20 6.35 11.80 15.63
C TYR A 20 7.10 10.60 15.04
N LEU A 21 7.97 9.96 15.83
CA LEU A 21 8.72 8.79 15.39
C LEU A 21 7.80 7.58 15.12
N THR A 22 6.87 7.29 16.02
CA THR A 22 5.94 6.16 15.86
C THR A 22 5.06 6.29 14.63
N ASN A 23 4.57 7.49 14.30
CA ASN A 23 3.81 7.71 13.07
C ASN A 23 4.66 7.46 11.83
N GLY A 24 5.90 7.97 11.79
CA GLY A 24 6.79 7.74 10.66
C GLY A 24 7.10 6.25 10.41
N TYR A 25 7.31 5.48 11.48
CA TYR A 25 7.52 4.03 11.39
C TYR A 25 6.26 3.30 10.92
N ARG A 26 5.09 3.66 11.43
CA ARG A 26 3.81 3.09 11.03
C ARG A 26 3.55 3.29 9.54
N MET A 27 3.65 4.52 9.04
CA MET A 27 3.47 4.84 7.63
C MET A 27 4.45 4.07 6.73
N SER A 28 5.70 3.95 7.17
CA SER A 28 6.70 3.16 6.43
C SER A 28 6.37 1.66 6.44
N ALA A 29 5.86 1.11 7.53
CA ALA A 29 5.45 -0.28 7.62
C ALA A 29 4.24 -0.58 6.70
N GLU A 30 3.28 0.33 6.63
CA GLU A 30 2.08 0.18 5.81
C GLU A 30 2.41 0.18 4.30
N VAL A 31 3.23 1.13 3.83
CA VAL A 31 3.65 1.14 2.42
C VAL A 31 4.52 -0.06 2.06
N ASN A 32 5.41 -0.47 2.98
CA ASN A 32 6.24 -1.66 2.77
C ASN A 32 5.42 -2.96 2.80
N GLY A 33 4.30 -2.99 3.50
CA GLY A 33 3.34 -4.09 3.47
C GLY A 33 2.77 -4.30 2.06
N LEU A 34 2.26 -3.25 1.43
CA LEU A 34 1.76 -3.32 0.05
C LEU A 34 2.89 -3.62 -0.94
N LEU A 35 4.05 -2.98 -0.79
CA LEU A 35 5.23 -3.25 -1.60
C LEU A 35 5.59 -4.74 -1.58
N GLY A 36 5.65 -5.35 -0.38
CA GLY A 36 5.97 -6.76 -0.22
C GLY A 36 4.94 -7.69 -0.87
N ASP A 37 3.65 -7.38 -0.75
CA ASP A 37 2.59 -8.17 -1.35
C ASP A 37 2.55 -8.03 -2.89
N LEU A 38 2.86 -6.85 -3.44
CA LEU A 38 2.98 -6.67 -4.89
C LEU A 38 4.22 -7.36 -5.45
N GLN A 39 5.35 -7.32 -4.74
CA GLN A 39 6.55 -8.10 -5.12
C GLN A 39 6.27 -9.60 -5.09
N TYR A 40 5.53 -10.06 -4.08
CA TYR A 40 5.08 -11.44 -4.00
C TYR A 40 4.17 -11.80 -5.18
N ALA A 41 3.17 -10.98 -5.49
CA ALA A 41 2.26 -11.20 -6.63
C ALA A 41 3.05 -11.33 -7.95
N ARG A 42 4.01 -10.45 -8.18
CA ARG A 42 4.90 -10.51 -9.34
C ARG A 42 5.72 -11.80 -9.39
N ALA A 43 6.35 -12.16 -8.29
CA ALA A 43 7.17 -13.38 -8.21
C ALA A 43 6.30 -14.64 -8.42
N GLU A 44 5.09 -14.64 -7.88
CA GLU A 44 4.14 -15.74 -8.03
C GLU A 44 3.66 -15.88 -9.47
N ALA A 45 3.36 -14.77 -10.16
CA ALA A 45 2.98 -14.77 -11.56
C ALA A 45 4.08 -15.39 -12.45
N ILE A 46 5.34 -15.03 -12.21
CA ILE A 46 6.50 -15.61 -12.91
C ILE A 46 6.67 -17.09 -12.56
N ARG A 47 6.51 -17.47 -11.28
CA ARG A 47 6.68 -18.84 -10.79
C ARG A 47 5.62 -19.78 -11.36
N GLU A 48 4.36 -19.34 -11.40
CA GLU A 48 3.23 -20.14 -11.87
C GLU A 48 3.06 -20.10 -13.39
N GLY A 49 3.69 -19.13 -14.06
CA GLY A 49 3.55 -18.93 -15.50
C GLY A 49 2.18 -18.44 -15.93
N GLN A 50 1.43 -17.83 -15.00
CA GLN A 50 0.07 -17.30 -15.21
C GLN A 50 -0.11 -15.95 -14.50
N ALA A 51 -1.21 -15.25 -14.78
CA ALA A 51 -1.45 -13.97 -14.17
C ALA A 51 -1.80 -14.10 -12.68
N VAL A 52 -1.34 -13.13 -11.89
CA VAL A 52 -1.66 -12.97 -10.46
C VAL A 52 -2.07 -11.52 -10.23
N THR A 53 -3.20 -11.33 -9.56
CA THR A 53 -3.79 -10.02 -9.33
C THR A 53 -3.78 -9.66 -7.85
N ALA A 54 -3.37 -8.41 -7.55
CA ALA A 54 -3.59 -7.75 -6.28
C ALA A 54 -4.73 -6.75 -6.44
N CYS A 55 -5.75 -6.77 -5.58
CA CYS A 55 -6.88 -5.85 -5.65
C CYS A 55 -7.34 -5.39 -4.27
N VAL A 56 -7.99 -4.22 -4.24
CA VAL A 56 -8.67 -3.70 -3.04
C VAL A 56 -9.78 -4.66 -2.63
N SER A 57 -9.79 -5.04 -1.35
CA SER A 57 -10.75 -5.99 -0.77
C SER A 57 -11.08 -5.62 0.66
N THR A 58 -12.35 -5.34 0.93
CA THR A 58 -12.84 -5.07 2.29
C THR A 58 -13.25 -6.35 3.04
N ASN A 59 -13.50 -7.44 2.33
CA ASN A 59 -13.96 -8.72 2.88
C ASN A 59 -12.87 -9.81 2.91
N GLY A 60 -11.72 -9.57 2.26
CA GLY A 60 -10.61 -10.50 2.18
C GLY A 60 -10.84 -11.73 1.29
N THR A 61 -11.88 -11.73 0.47
CA THR A 61 -12.25 -12.88 -0.39
C THR A 61 -12.51 -12.49 -1.85
N THR A 62 -12.95 -11.27 -2.11
CA THR A 62 -13.26 -10.77 -3.44
C THR A 62 -12.70 -9.37 -3.65
N CYS A 63 -12.47 -8.97 -4.89
CA CYS A 63 -12.17 -7.59 -5.24
C CYS A 63 -13.42 -6.74 -5.05
N THR A 64 -13.38 -5.76 -4.13
CA THR A 64 -14.54 -4.91 -3.83
C THR A 64 -14.47 -3.55 -4.51
N GLY A 65 -13.34 -3.23 -5.14
CA GLY A 65 -13.09 -1.92 -5.75
C GLY A 65 -12.90 -0.80 -4.73
N GLY A 66 -13.04 0.46 -5.20
CA GLY A 66 -13.03 1.63 -4.30
C GLY A 66 -11.67 2.27 -4.10
N GLY A 67 -10.72 2.21 -4.94
CA GLY A 67 -9.47 3.02 -5.03
C GLY A 67 -8.65 3.28 -3.76
N ASN A 68 -9.19 3.04 -2.57
CA ASN A 68 -8.50 3.21 -1.28
C ASN A 68 -7.96 1.86 -0.78
N TRP A 69 -6.69 1.63 -0.95
CA TRP A 69 -6.00 0.42 -0.53
C TRP A 69 -5.88 0.27 1.00
N ALA A 70 -6.08 1.35 1.76
CA ALA A 70 -6.16 1.27 3.22
C ALA A 70 -7.38 0.46 3.72
N SER A 71 -8.38 0.24 2.87
CA SER A 71 -9.52 -0.64 3.16
C SER A 71 -9.16 -2.13 3.20
N GLY A 72 -7.91 -2.47 2.89
CA GLY A 72 -7.41 -3.82 2.76
C GLY A 72 -7.29 -4.28 1.31
N TRP A 73 -6.54 -5.35 1.10
CA TRP A 73 -6.32 -5.95 -0.22
C TRP A 73 -6.14 -7.45 -0.13
N ILE A 74 -6.29 -8.09 -1.27
CA ILE A 74 -5.96 -9.49 -1.47
C ILE A 74 -5.01 -9.64 -2.66
N VAL A 75 -4.23 -10.72 -2.65
CA VAL A 75 -3.49 -11.23 -3.81
C VAL A 75 -4.03 -12.61 -4.13
N PHE A 76 -4.36 -12.87 -5.40
CA PHE A 76 -4.93 -14.14 -5.82
C PHE A 76 -4.42 -14.55 -7.20
N SER A 77 -4.44 -15.85 -7.47
CA SER A 77 -4.19 -16.41 -8.79
C SER A 77 -5.35 -16.04 -9.73
N ASP A 78 -5.05 -15.43 -10.87
CA ASP A 78 -6.03 -14.86 -11.81
C ASP A 78 -5.62 -15.24 -13.26
N PRO A 79 -5.74 -16.53 -13.63
CA PRO A 79 -5.23 -17.02 -14.91
C PRO A 79 -5.85 -16.35 -16.14
N ASN A 80 -7.09 -15.87 -16.02
CA ASN A 80 -7.81 -15.18 -17.09
C ASN A 80 -7.61 -13.66 -17.08
N ALA A 81 -6.91 -13.13 -16.06
CA ALA A 81 -6.57 -11.71 -15.87
C ALA A 81 -7.80 -10.77 -15.90
N ASN A 82 -8.94 -11.24 -15.35
CA ASN A 82 -10.19 -10.48 -15.34
C ASN A 82 -10.37 -9.62 -14.08
N GLN A 83 -9.41 -9.71 -13.13
CA GLN A 83 -9.41 -8.95 -11.86
C GLN A 83 -10.62 -9.26 -10.95
N THR A 84 -11.20 -10.44 -11.11
CA THR A 84 -12.32 -10.93 -10.32
C THR A 84 -11.96 -12.30 -9.77
N VAL A 85 -12.25 -12.56 -8.50
CA VAL A 85 -11.99 -13.88 -7.91
C VAL A 85 -13.06 -14.84 -8.38
N ASP A 86 -12.71 -15.73 -9.28
CA ASP A 86 -13.59 -16.75 -9.85
C ASP A 86 -13.54 -18.09 -9.09
N ALA A 87 -14.46 -19.00 -9.42
CA ALA A 87 -14.50 -20.32 -8.83
C ALA A 87 -13.24 -21.13 -9.19
N GLY A 88 -12.51 -21.57 -8.18
CA GLY A 88 -11.25 -22.30 -8.34
C GLY A 88 -9.99 -21.45 -8.22
N GLU A 89 -10.11 -20.14 -8.23
CA GLU A 89 -9.01 -19.22 -7.98
C GLU A 89 -8.69 -19.11 -6.47
N VAL A 90 -7.41 -19.03 -6.15
CA VAL A 90 -6.95 -19.09 -4.76
C VAL A 90 -6.42 -17.74 -4.31
N VAL A 91 -6.99 -17.23 -3.21
CA VAL A 91 -6.42 -16.07 -2.51
C VAL A 91 -5.19 -16.51 -1.71
N VAL A 92 -4.02 -16.03 -2.11
CA VAL A 92 -2.71 -16.42 -1.53
C VAL A 92 -2.20 -15.44 -0.47
N ARG A 93 -2.66 -14.18 -0.51
CA ARG A 93 -2.34 -13.15 0.49
C ARG A 93 -3.57 -12.33 0.83
N ARG A 94 -3.63 -11.85 2.07
CA ARG A 94 -4.73 -10.99 2.56
C ARG A 94 -4.17 -9.96 3.53
N GLN A 95 -4.46 -8.70 3.27
CA GLN A 95 -4.24 -7.60 4.19
C GLN A 95 -5.60 -7.06 4.64
N ARG A 96 -5.79 -6.94 5.94
CA ARG A 96 -6.99 -6.32 6.49
C ARG A 96 -6.89 -4.80 6.39
N ALA A 97 -8.05 -4.13 6.47
CA ALA A 97 -8.11 -2.67 6.57
C ALA A 97 -7.20 -2.15 7.68
N PHE A 98 -6.61 -0.99 7.45
CA PHE A 98 -5.88 -0.27 8.48
C PHE A 98 -6.83 0.12 9.62
N THR A 99 -6.37 -0.02 10.86
CA THR A 99 -7.18 0.21 12.05
C THR A 99 -6.87 1.56 12.67
N GLY A 100 -7.90 2.25 13.18
CA GLY A 100 -7.79 3.54 13.87
C GLY A 100 -9.13 4.26 13.91
N THR A 101 -9.29 5.25 14.78
CA THR A 101 -10.49 6.11 14.85
C THR A 101 -10.60 6.98 13.59
N THR A 102 -9.47 7.38 13.03
CA THR A 102 -9.34 8.04 11.74
C THR A 102 -8.25 7.28 10.97
N PRO A 103 -8.64 6.31 10.10
CA PRO A 103 -7.65 5.51 9.38
C PRO A 103 -6.90 6.36 8.35
N ASP A 104 -5.67 5.92 8.05
CA ASP A 104 -4.88 6.48 6.97
C ASP A 104 -5.59 6.25 5.63
N THR A 105 -5.29 7.08 4.64
CA THR A 105 -5.77 6.89 3.27
C THR A 105 -4.63 6.41 2.39
N PHE A 106 -4.90 5.42 1.54
CA PHE A 106 -3.90 4.84 0.65
C PHE A 106 -4.48 4.76 -0.77
N ASN A 107 -4.41 5.90 -1.48
CA ASN A 107 -5.11 6.09 -2.74
C ASN A 107 -4.16 5.97 -3.93
N ALA A 108 -4.58 5.21 -4.93
CA ALA A 108 -3.88 5.12 -6.20
C ALA A 108 -4.26 6.26 -7.14
N SER A 109 -3.28 6.81 -7.84
CA SER A 109 -3.50 7.76 -8.92
C SER A 109 -4.42 7.13 -9.99
N GLY A 110 -5.34 7.92 -10.52
CA GLY A 110 -6.34 7.42 -11.48
C GLY A 110 -7.40 6.47 -10.88
N GLY A 111 -7.45 6.31 -9.54
CA GLY A 111 -8.43 5.45 -8.87
C GLY A 111 -8.22 3.95 -9.11
N LEU A 112 -6.98 3.51 -9.35
CA LEU A 112 -6.65 2.12 -9.64
C LEU A 112 -7.04 1.21 -8.46
N THR A 113 -7.86 0.22 -8.74
CA THR A 113 -8.41 -0.72 -7.75
C THR A 113 -7.76 -2.10 -7.77
N ALA A 114 -7.04 -2.43 -8.85
CA ALA A 114 -6.39 -3.71 -9.03
C ALA A 114 -5.13 -3.59 -9.89
N ILE A 115 -4.15 -4.43 -9.64
CA ILE A 115 -2.88 -4.55 -10.36
C ILE A 115 -2.69 -6.01 -10.68
N THR A 116 -2.60 -6.34 -11.97
CA THR A 116 -2.35 -7.70 -12.46
C THR A 116 -0.92 -7.80 -12.96
N TYR A 117 -0.18 -8.79 -12.52
CA TYR A 117 1.12 -9.16 -13.08
C TYR A 117 0.95 -10.34 -14.02
N ASN A 118 1.47 -10.21 -15.23
CA ASN A 118 1.50 -11.31 -16.18
C ASN A 118 2.67 -12.28 -15.90
N ARG A 119 2.72 -13.41 -16.60
CA ARG A 119 3.76 -14.42 -16.43
C ARG A 119 5.20 -13.93 -16.70
N GLU A 120 5.37 -12.82 -17.40
CA GLU A 120 6.66 -12.16 -17.64
C GLU A 120 7.02 -11.17 -16.52
N GLY A 121 6.10 -10.92 -15.57
CA GLY A 121 6.27 -9.98 -14.45
C GLY A 121 6.01 -8.52 -14.79
N PHE A 122 5.35 -8.23 -15.91
CA PHE A 122 4.87 -6.89 -16.25
C PHE A 122 3.54 -6.61 -15.55
N ALA A 123 3.39 -5.37 -15.09
CA ALA A 123 2.09 -4.92 -14.56
C ALA A 123 1.14 -4.60 -15.74
N THR A 124 -0.08 -5.10 -15.66
CA THR A 124 -1.10 -4.93 -16.69
C THR A 124 -2.45 -4.53 -16.10
N THR A 125 -3.27 -3.88 -16.92
CA THR A 125 -4.73 -3.71 -16.72
C THR A 125 -5.41 -3.88 -18.07
N ALA A 126 -6.73 -3.98 -18.08
CA ALA A 126 -7.51 -4.13 -19.34
C ALA A 126 -7.26 -2.99 -20.35
N ALA A 127 -6.90 -1.79 -19.87
CA ALA A 127 -6.63 -0.61 -20.71
C ALA A 127 -5.14 -0.33 -20.94
N GLY A 128 -4.25 -1.23 -20.52
CA GLY A 128 -2.80 -0.97 -20.39
C GLY A 128 -2.48 -0.38 -19.02
N PHE A 129 -1.26 -0.59 -18.52
CA PHE A 129 -0.87 -0.10 -17.20
C PHE A 129 -0.06 1.21 -17.34
N PRO A 130 -0.60 2.36 -16.91
CA PRO A 130 0.18 3.60 -16.85
C PRO A 130 1.17 3.54 -15.67
N ASN A 131 2.17 4.41 -15.65
CA ASN A 131 2.88 4.69 -14.42
C ASN A 131 1.88 5.13 -13.35
N THR A 132 1.88 4.46 -12.22
CA THR A 132 0.90 4.69 -11.16
C THR A 132 1.62 4.93 -9.84
N THR A 133 1.15 5.92 -9.08
CA THR A 133 1.59 6.16 -7.71
C THR A 133 0.43 5.88 -6.76
N ILE A 134 0.68 5.08 -5.74
CA ILE A 134 -0.26 4.89 -4.63
C ILE A 134 0.29 5.71 -3.46
N THR A 135 -0.45 6.72 -3.03
CA THR A 135 -0.03 7.66 -1.99
C THR A 135 -0.72 7.35 -0.68
N LEU A 136 0.09 7.16 0.35
CA LEU A 136 -0.34 6.95 1.73
C LEU A 136 -0.25 8.27 2.50
N HIS A 137 -1.39 8.73 2.99
CA HIS A 137 -1.50 9.88 3.88
C HIS A 137 -2.02 9.47 5.26
N ASP A 138 -1.43 10.06 6.29
CA ASP A 138 -2.03 10.06 7.61
C ASP A 138 -3.28 10.96 7.65
N PRO A 139 -4.12 10.90 8.69
CA PRO A 139 -5.34 11.70 8.78
C PRO A 139 -5.12 13.22 8.77
N THR A 140 -3.90 13.67 9.03
CA THR A 140 -3.53 15.09 9.01
C THR A 140 -2.90 15.53 7.71
N SER A 141 -2.67 14.59 6.77
CA SER A 141 -1.96 14.81 5.50
C SER A 141 -0.60 15.48 5.69
N ASN A 142 0.14 15.06 6.72
CA ASN A 142 1.45 15.62 7.01
C ASN A 142 2.50 15.10 6.01
N ALA A 143 3.09 15.99 5.23
CA ALA A 143 4.08 15.66 4.21
C ALA A 143 5.30 14.89 4.76
N ALA A 144 5.68 15.09 6.03
CA ALA A 144 6.79 14.36 6.66
C ALA A 144 6.48 12.85 6.82
N TRP A 145 5.21 12.47 6.91
CA TRP A 145 4.74 11.09 7.05
C TRP A 145 4.17 10.52 5.77
N THR A 146 3.90 11.34 4.75
CA THR A 146 3.45 10.87 3.44
C THR A 146 4.45 9.89 2.85
N ARG A 147 3.97 8.77 2.35
CA ARG A 147 4.75 7.74 1.66
C ARG A 147 4.04 7.38 0.36
N CYS A 148 4.84 7.17 -0.67
CA CYS A 148 4.30 6.79 -1.96
C CYS A 148 4.93 5.50 -2.44
N LEU A 149 4.17 4.72 -3.17
CA LEU A 149 4.62 3.56 -3.90
C LEU A 149 4.44 3.82 -5.39
N TRP A 150 5.54 4.02 -6.09
CA TRP A 150 5.55 4.18 -7.55
C TRP A 150 5.67 2.84 -8.22
N ILE A 151 4.80 2.59 -9.20
CA ILE A 151 4.65 1.33 -9.92
C ILE A 151 4.76 1.62 -11.41
N THR A 152 5.66 0.94 -12.09
CA THR A 152 5.85 1.09 -13.52
C THR A 152 5.25 -0.09 -14.30
N PRO A 153 4.96 0.06 -15.61
CA PRO A 153 4.47 -1.05 -16.45
C PRO A 153 5.41 -2.27 -16.49
N VAL A 154 6.70 -2.05 -16.35
CA VAL A 154 7.69 -3.16 -16.28
C VAL A 154 7.67 -3.90 -14.93
N GLY A 155 6.76 -3.54 -14.04
CA GLY A 155 6.60 -4.16 -12.72
C GLY A 155 7.66 -3.71 -11.71
N SER A 156 8.39 -2.62 -11.96
CA SER A 156 9.30 -2.02 -10.97
C SER A 156 8.48 -1.29 -9.90
N LEU A 157 8.86 -1.47 -8.65
CA LEU A 157 8.23 -0.91 -7.46
C LEU A 157 9.27 -0.08 -6.70
N THR A 158 8.97 1.18 -6.46
CA THR A 158 9.86 2.10 -5.74
C THR A 158 9.08 2.88 -4.67
N THR A 159 9.59 2.92 -3.45
CA THR A 159 9.02 3.75 -2.38
C THR A 159 9.61 5.16 -2.46
N GLU A 160 8.75 6.16 -2.31
CA GLU A 160 9.09 7.57 -2.41
C GLU A 160 8.53 8.36 -1.23
N THR A 161 9.06 9.56 -1.08
CA THR A 161 8.54 10.59 -0.17
C THR A 161 8.37 11.90 -0.94
N PRO A 162 7.60 12.88 -0.45
CA PRO A 162 7.47 14.17 -1.13
C PRO A 162 8.81 14.90 -1.39
N THR A 163 9.83 14.62 -0.55
CA THR A 163 11.18 15.18 -0.70
C THR A 163 12.07 14.39 -1.66
N ASN A 164 11.78 13.10 -1.86
CA ASN A 164 12.47 12.23 -2.83
C ASN A 164 11.41 11.64 -3.77
N ASN A 165 10.99 12.42 -4.74
CA ASN A 165 9.85 12.19 -5.60
C ASN A 165 10.30 12.03 -7.06
N LEU A 166 10.77 10.82 -7.41
CA LEU A 166 11.24 10.47 -8.75
C LEU A 166 10.08 10.38 -9.76
N SER A 167 8.91 9.96 -9.29
CA SER A 167 7.69 9.89 -10.11
C SER A 167 7.10 11.27 -10.44
N GLY A 168 7.43 12.31 -9.65
CA GLY A 168 6.82 13.64 -9.72
C GLY A 168 5.38 13.70 -9.20
N THR A 169 4.85 12.61 -8.65
CA THR A 169 3.44 12.47 -8.26
C THR A 169 3.23 12.19 -6.76
N CYS A 170 4.30 12.11 -5.98
CA CYS A 170 4.25 11.96 -4.53
C CYS A 170 4.02 13.31 -3.84
N SER A 171 2.81 13.58 -3.40
CA SER A 171 2.42 14.87 -2.77
C SER A 171 1.50 14.65 -1.57
#